data_03abfab945f1a3186c57d2a5630e4122
#
_entry.id   03abfab945f1a3186c57d2a5630e4122
#
_cell.length_a   1.000
_cell.length_b   1.000
_cell.length_c   1.000
_cell.angle_alpha   90.00
_cell.angle_beta   90.00
_cell.angle_gamma   90.00
#
_symmetry.space_group_name_H-M   'P 1'
#
loop_
_entity.id
_entity.type
_entity.pdbx_description
1 polymer ?
#
loop_
_entity_poly.entity_id
_entity_poly.type
_entity_poly.pdbx_seq_one_letter_code
_entity_poly.pdbx_strand_id
1 'polypeptide(L)'
;MSLLTVGTMAYDALETPFGKTDRILGGAATYIALSASYHVEKSNIVSVVGADFEQQHLDLLSGKGADLEGVQIIPDGKTFFWKGKYHTDMNSRDTLDTQLNVLETFNPIVPEGFKDCKYFTFREWL
;
A
#
# COMPACT_ATOMS: atom_id res chain seq x y z
N MET A 1 15.91 13.20 7.56
CA MET A 1 15.49 13.06 6.15
C MET A 1 14.12 12.42 6.12
N SER A 2 13.20 12.97 5.35
CA SER A 2 11.83 12.49 5.32
C SER A 2 11.35 12.26 3.88
N LEU A 3 10.46 11.28 3.72
CA LEU A 3 9.87 10.91 2.44
C LEU A 3 8.36 10.95 2.55
N LEU A 4 7.71 11.56 1.58
CA LEU A 4 6.25 11.51 1.42
C LEU A 4 5.92 10.55 0.28
N THR A 5 5.10 9.56 0.55
CA THR A 5 4.65 8.59 -0.43
C THR A 5 3.14 8.65 -0.58
N VAL A 6 2.67 8.86 -1.79
CA VAL A 6 1.25 8.76 -2.14
C VAL A 6 1.08 7.52 -3.02
N GLY A 7 0.31 6.57 -2.59
CA GLY A 7 0.11 5.34 -3.34
C GLY A 7 -0.84 4.38 -2.65
N THR A 8 -0.83 3.13 -3.10
CA THR A 8 -1.77 2.12 -2.61
C THR A 8 -1.24 1.38 -1.39
N MET A 9 -2.17 1.06 -0.50
CA MET A 9 -2.05 0.00 0.49
C MET A 9 -3.14 -1.01 0.17
N ALA A 10 -2.78 -2.27 0.02
CA ALA A 10 -3.65 -3.23 -0.61
C ALA A 10 -3.49 -4.62 -0.02
N TYR A 11 -4.39 -5.50 -0.44
CA TYR A 11 -4.23 -6.94 -0.28
C TYR A 11 -4.03 -7.56 -1.65
N ASP A 12 -3.10 -8.50 -1.72
CA ASP A 12 -2.82 -9.28 -2.92
C ASP A 12 -3.06 -10.77 -2.66
N ALA A 13 -3.52 -11.47 -3.68
CA ALA A 13 -3.52 -12.93 -3.71
C ALA A 13 -2.73 -13.37 -4.93
N LEU A 14 -1.76 -14.25 -4.73
CA LEU A 14 -0.83 -14.65 -5.77
C LEU A 14 -0.95 -16.14 -6.06
N GLU A 15 -0.95 -16.48 -7.35
CA GLU A 15 -0.82 -17.85 -7.83
C GLU A 15 0.46 -17.94 -8.65
N THR A 16 1.33 -18.89 -8.31
CA THR A 16 2.59 -19.11 -9.01
C THR A 16 2.73 -20.59 -9.32
N PRO A 17 3.68 -20.98 -10.20
CA PRO A 17 3.97 -22.40 -10.43
C PRO A 17 4.42 -23.15 -9.17
N PHE A 18 4.83 -22.42 -8.14
CA PHE A 18 5.36 -22.97 -6.91
C PHE A 18 4.36 -23.00 -5.76
N GLY A 19 3.19 -22.40 -5.92
CA GLY A 19 2.15 -22.37 -4.90
C GLY A 19 1.24 -21.18 -5.00
N LYS A 20 0.31 -21.11 -4.07
CA LYS A 20 -0.68 -20.04 -3.99
C LYS A 20 -0.60 -19.36 -2.64
N THR A 21 -0.83 -18.05 -2.63
CA THR A 21 -1.07 -17.30 -1.39
C THR A 21 -2.51 -16.84 -1.38
N ASP A 22 -3.06 -16.71 -0.19
CA ASP A 22 -4.30 -16.01 0.03
C ASP A 22 -3.98 -14.52 0.23
N ARG A 23 -4.86 -13.77 0.87
CA ARG A 23 -4.72 -12.33 1.05
C ARG A 23 -3.46 -11.99 1.84
N ILE A 24 -2.50 -11.38 1.19
CA ILE A 24 -1.27 -10.91 1.81
C ILE A 24 -1.16 -9.38 1.66
N LEU A 25 -0.40 -8.77 2.54
CA LEU A 25 -0.17 -7.33 2.49
C LEU A 25 0.54 -6.95 1.19
N GLY A 26 -0.01 -5.96 0.50
CA GLY A 26 0.51 -5.48 -0.77
C GLY A 26 0.37 -3.97 -0.91
N GLY A 27 0.51 -3.50 -2.14
CA GLY A 27 0.39 -2.08 -2.47
C GLY A 27 1.74 -1.37 -2.57
N ALA A 28 1.83 -0.43 -3.51
CA ALA A 28 3.07 0.27 -3.77
C ALA A 28 3.53 1.11 -2.58
N ALA A 29 2.63 1.83 -1.93
CA ALA A 29 2.99 2.66 -0.77
C ALA A 29 3.51 1.82 0.39
N THR A 30 2.92 0.65 0.62
CA THR A 30 3.36 -0.27 1.66
C THR A 30 4.82 -0.65 1.47
N TYR A 31 5.17 -1.11 0.28
CA TYR A 31 6.54 -1.58 0.01
C TYR A 31 7.54 -0.45 -0.09
N ILE A 32 7.13 0.71 -0.62
CA ILE A 32 8.00 1.89 -0.65
C ILE A 32 8.34 2.29 0.78
N ALA A 33 7.36 2.34 1.68
CA ALA A 33 7.59 2.72 3.07
C ALA A 33 8.51 1.71 3.78
N LEU A 34 8.28 0.42 3.58
CA LEU A 34 9.12 -0.62 4.19
C LEU A 34 10.55 -0.55 3.66
N SER A 35 10.72 -0.38 2.36
CA SER A 35 12.04 -0.24 1.74
C SER A 35 12.76 1.02 2.21
N ALA A 36 12.05 2.14 2.24
CA ALA A 36 12.61 3.42 2.65
C ALA A 36 13.01 3.45 4.13
N SER A 37 12.40 2.59 4.96
CA SER A 37 12.70 2.55 6.40
C SER A 37 14.17 2.28 6.72
N TYR A 38 14.91 1.71 5.76
CA TYR A 38 16.34 1.47 5.90
C TYR A 38 17.20 2.71 5.59
N HIS A 39 16.61 3.74 5.02
CA HIS A 39 17.34 4.90 4.49
C HIS A 39 16.87 6.23 5.03
N VAL A 40 15.63 6.33 5.49
CA VAL A 40 15.06 7.57 6.02
C VAL A 40 14.52 7.34 7.42
N GLU A 41 14.60 8.37 8.23
CA GLU A 41 14.12 8.29 9.63
C GLU A 41 12.60 8.28 9.70
N LYS A 42 11.94 9.00 8.79
CA LYS A 42 10.50 9.15 8.79
C LYS A 42 9.94 8.98 7.39
N SER A 43 9.04 8.04 7.25
CA SER A 43 8.28 7.80 6.03
C SER A 43 6.83 8.18 6.26
N ASN A 44 6.31 9.13 5.47
CA ASN A 44 4.94 9.63 5.62
C ASN A 44 4.10 9.07 4.48
N ILE A 45 2.97 8.43 4.80
CA ILE A 45 2.14 7.75 3.82
C ILE A 45 0.81 8.47 3.67
N VAL A 46 0.43 8.74 2.42
CA VAL A 46 -0.92 9.17 2.05
C VAL A 46 -1.54 8.04 1.23
N SER A 47 -2.57 7.43 1.76
CA SER A 47 -3.23 6.29 1.15
C SER A 47 -4.66 6.14 1.67
N VAL A 48 -5.32 5.06 1.27
CA VAL A 48 -6.67 4.73 1.74
C VAL A 48 -6.80 3.23 1.91
N VAL A 49 -7.45 2.83 2.98
CA VAL A 49 -7.81 1.43 3.26
C VAL A 49 -9.25 1.36 3.74
N GLY A 50 -9.83 0.16 3.66
CA GLY A 50 -11.15 -0.09 4.23
C GLY A 50 -11.07 -0.59 5.66
N ALA A 51 -12.23 -0.82 6.26
CA ALA A 51 -12.31 -1.33 7.62
C ALA A 51 -11.76 -2.75 7.76
N ASP A 52 -11.62 -3.48 6.65
CA ASP A 52 -11.08 -4.83 6.61
C ASP A 52 -9.54 -4.88 6.69
N PHE A 53 -8.88 -3.71 6.67
CA PHE A 53 -7.43 -3.67 6.78
C PHE A 53 -7.02 -3.95 8.23
N GLU A 54 -6.22 -5.00 8.42
CA GLU A 54 -5.90 -5.49 9.75
C GLU A 54 -4.94 -4.56 10.50
N GLN A 55 -5.19 -4.38 11.78
CA GLN A 55 -4.37 -3.50 12.64
C GLN A 55 -2.91 -3.95 12.68
N GLN A 56 -2.64 -5.25 12.57
CA GLN A 56 -1.27 -5.76 12.58
C GLN A 56 -0.41 -5.18 11.46
N HIS A 57 -1.00 -4.88 10.31
CA HIS A 57 -0.28 -4.26 9.19
C HIS A 57 0.02 -2.79 9.45
N LEU A 58 -0.91 -2.08 10.06
CA LEU A 58 -0.68 -0.70 10.48
C LEU A 58 0.42 -0.63 11.54
N ASP A 59 0.40 -1.56 12.47
CA ASP A 59 1.41 -1.64 13.53
C ASP A 59 2.80 -1.96 12.96
N LEU A 60 2.86 -2.85 11.97
CA LEU A 60 4.10 -3.17 11.28
C LEU A 60 4.72 -1.91 10.64
N LEU A 61 3.92 -1.16 9.89
CA LEU A 61 4.39 0.05 9.22
C LEU A 61 4.80 1.12 10.23
N SER A 62 4.00 1.34 11.24
CA SER A 62 4.29 2.29 12.31
C SER A 62 5.58 1.92 13.05
N GLY A 63 5.77 0.63 13.32
CA GLY A 63 6.99 0.13 13.97
C GLY A 63 8.26 0.30 13.14
N LYS A 64 8.11 0.49 11.81
CA LYS A 64 9.23 0.77 10.90
C LYS A 64 9.41 2.27 10.63
N GLY A 65 8.77 3.12 11.41
CA GLY A 65 8.93 4.57 11.30
C GLY A 65 7.96 5.25 10.33
N ALA A 66 6.94 4.56 9.87
CA ALA A 66 5.93 5.17 9.00
C ALA A 66 4.95 6.01 9.83
N ASP A 67 4.67 7.21 9.35
CA ASP A 67 3.61 8.06 9.88
C ASP A 67 2.35 7.83 9.05
N LEU A 68 1.31 7.32 9.69
CA LEU A 68 0.07 6.91 9.03
C LEU A 68 -1.04 7.95 9.13
N GLU A 69 -0.74 9.17 9.56
CA GLU A 69 -1.74 10.24 9.67
C GLU A 69 -2.47 10.50 8.36
N GLY A 70 -1.77 10.34 7.24
CA GLY A 70 -2.34 10.52 5.90
C GLY A 70 -3.09 9.32 5.36
N VAL A 71 -3.20 8.23 6.11
CA VAL A 71 -3.94 7.04 5.69
C VAL A 71 -5.39 7.18 6.11
N GLN A 72 -6.29 7.23 5.13
CA GLN A 72 -7.73 7.28 5.36
C GLN A 72 -8.26 5.87 5.58
N ILE A 73 -9.03 5.69 6.64
CA ILE A 73 -9.69 4.42 6.92
C ILE A 73 -11.19 4.63 6.72
N ILE A 74 -11.75 3.96 5.71
CA ILE A 74 -13.16 4.10 5.36
C ILE A 74 -13.97 3.04 6.12
N PRO A 75 -14.85 3.43 7.06
CA PRO A 75 -15.52 2.48 7.96
C PRO A 75 -16.39 1.44 7.26
N ASP A 76 -16.99 1.81 6.15
CA ASP A 76 -17.91 0.93 5.41
C ASP A 76 -17.25 0.37 4.14
N GLY A 77 -15.97 0.61 3.95
CA GLY A 77 -15.26 0.24 2.74
C GLY A 77 -14.44 -1.02 2.89
N LYS A 78 -13.99 -1.51 1.75
CA LYS A 78 -13.03 -2.61 1.66
C LYS A 78 -11.75 -2.11 1.03
N THR A 79 -10.63 -2.66 1.48
CA THR A 79 -9.30 -2.34 0.95
C THR A 79 -9.17 -2.82 -0.50
N PHE A 80 -8.40 -2.08 -1.30
CA PHE A 80 -8.06 -2.47 -2.66
C PHE A 80 -7.48 -3.87 -2.68
N PHE A 81 -7.97 -4.70 -3.60
CA PHE A 81 -7.57 -6.11 -3.71
C PHE A 81 -7.16 -6.41 -5.15
N TRP A 82 -6.03 -7.10 -5.30
CA TRP A 82 -5.55 -7.58 -6.58
C TRP A 82 -5.21 -9.05 -6.49
N LYS A 83 -5.60 -9.82 -7.51
CA LYS A 83 -5.25 -11.22 -7.63
C LYS A 83 -4.59 -11.47 -8.96
N GLY A 84 -3.44 -12.11 -8.94
CA GLY A 84 -2.68 -12.39 -10.14
C GLY A 84 -2.10 -13.80 -10.18
N LYS A 85 -1.83 -14.25 -11.40
CA LYS A 85 -1.17 -15.52 -11.67
C LYS A 85 0.14 -15.27 -12.39
N TYR A 86 1.24 -15.71 -11.80
CA TYR A 86 2.56 -15.59 -12.39
C TYR A 86 2.85 -16.80 -13.29
N HIS A 87 3.52 -16.54 -14.39
CA HIS A 87 3.96 -17.57 -15.33
C HIS A 87 5.22 -18.26 -14.82
N THR A 88 5.61 -19.35 -15.50
CA THR A 88 6.72 -20.22 -15.08
C THR A 88 8.03 -19.49 -14.87
N ASP A 89 8.31 -18.47 -15.70
CA ASP A 89 9.54 -17.66 -15.60
C ASP A 89 9.47 -16.57 -14.55
N MET A 90 8.31 -16.37 -13.92
CA MET A 90 8.04 -15.34 -12.92
C MET A 90 8.21 -13.89 -13.42
N ASN A 91 8.41 -13.70 -14.72
CA ASN A 91 8.59 -12.37 -15.33
C ASN A 91 7.29 -11.78 -15.88
N SER A 92 6.31 -12.62 -16.16
CA SER A 92 5.01 -12.18 -16.65
C SER A 92 3.91 -12.70 -15.76
N ARG A 93 2.78 -11.99 -15.76
CA ARG A 93 1.64 -12.35 -14.94
C ARG A 93 0.35 -11.98 -15.63
N ASP A 94 -0.70 -12.72 -15.31
CA ASP A 94 -2.07 -12.40 -15.70
C ASP A 94 -2.82 -11.87 -14.48
N THR A 95 -3.56 -10.80 -14.66
CA THR A 95 -4.47 -10.30 -13.64
C THR A 95 -5.74 -11.14 -13.67
N LEU A 96 -6.05 -11.80 -12.56
CA LEU A 96 -7.25 -12.62 -12.44
C LEU A 96 -8.43 -11.85 -11.88
N ASP A 97 -8.17 -10.90 -10.98
CA ASP A 97 -9.21 -10.08 -10.36
C ASP A 97 -8.60 -8.77 -9.86
N THR A 98 -9.36 -7.69 -10.01
CA THR A 98 -9.00 -6.38 -9.46
C THR A 98 -10.25 -5.77 -8.85
N GLN A 99 -10.22 -5.54 -7.55
CA GLN A 99 -11.31 -4.89 -6.83
C GLN A 99 -10.81 -3.57 -6.28
N LEU A 100 -11.17 -2.47 -6.93
CA LEU A 100 -10.71 -1.14 -6.53
C LEU A 100 -11.20 -0.76 -5.14
N ASN A 101 -12.46 -1.08 -4.83
CA ASN A 101 -13.04 -0.83 -3.52
C ASN A 101 -12.86 0.65 -3.11
N VAL A 102 -12.29 0.92 -1.95
CA VAL A 102 -12.10 2.30 -1.48
C VAL A 102 -11.19 3.14 -2.38
N LEU A 103 -10.35 2.49 -3.17
CA LEU A 103 -9.45 3.19 -4.09
C LEU A 103 -10.18 3.92 -5.20
N GLU A 104 -11.37 3.43 -5.59
CA GLU A 104 -12.17 4.01 -6.67
C GLU A 104 -12.58 5.46 -6.38
N THR A 105 -12.80 5.77 -5.11
CA THR A 105 -13.22 7.11 -4.67
C THR A 105 -12.16 7.82 -3.86
N PHE A 106 -10.93 7.34 -3.91
CA PHE A 106 -9.84 7.91 -3.14
C PHE A 106 -9.54 9.33 -3.58
N ASN A 107 -9.54 10.24 -2.62
CA ASN A 107 -9.11 11.62 -2.81
C ASN A 107 -7.95 11.88 -1.85
N PRO A 108 -6.71 11.89 -2.33
CA PRO A 108 -5.56 12.10 -1.47
C PRO A 108 -5.62 13.43 -0.74
N ILE A 109 -5.42 13.38 0.57
CA ILE A 109 -5.33 14.58 1.40
C ILE A 109 -3.97 14.51 2.10
N VAL A 110 -3.12 15.50 1.82
CA VAL A 110 -1.80 15.57 2.44
C VAL A 110 -1.91 16.34 3.75
N PRO A 111 -1.66 15.70 4.89
CA PRO A 111 -1.64 16.41 6.17
C PRO A 111 -0.62 17.55 6.14
N GLU A 112 -0.92 18.62 6.85
CA GLU A 112 -0.08 19.82 6.86
C GLU A 112 1.35 19.49 7.30
N GLY A 113 1.52 18.59 8.27
CA GLY A 113 2.83 18.17 8.75
C GLY A 113 3.67 17.39 7.74
N PHE A 114 3.06 16.92 6.63
CA PHE A 114 3.78 16.19 5.60
C PHE A 114 4.32 17.10 4.50
N LYS A 115 3.89 18.34 4.45
CA LYS A 115 4.24 19.26 3.37
C LYS A 115 5.70 19.71 3.38
N ASP A 116 6.38 19.50 4.50
CA ASP A 116 7.81 19.83 4.65
C ASP A 116 8.73 18.66 4.30
N CYS A 117 8.19 17.57 3.77
CA CYS A 117 9.00 16.42 3.39
C CYS A 117 9.99 16.79 2.29
N LYS A 118 11.23 16.32 2.43
CA LYS A 118 12.30 16.62 1.52
C LYS A 118 12.16 15.88 0.19
N TYR A 119 11.63 14.66 0.22
CA TYR A 119 11.46 13.80 -0.93
C TYR A 119 10.00 13.42 -1.09
N PHE A 120 9.59 13.24 -2.34
CA PHE A 120 8.21 12.90 -2.68
C PHE A 120 8.20 11.77 -3.70
N THR A 121 7.38 10.73 -3.43
CA THR A 121 7.15 9.62 -4.35
C THR A 121 5.65 9.47 -4.57
N PHE A 122 5.26 9.43 -5.84
CA PHE A 122 3.88 9.20 -6.25
C PHE A 122 3.82 7.96 -7.14
N ARG A 123 2.91 7.06 -6.84
CA ARG A 123 2.72 5.87 -7.67
C ARG A 123 1.27 5.78 -8.12
N GLU A 124 1.08 5.67 -9.42
CA GLU A 124 -0.24 5.44 -9.99
C GLU A 124 -0.77 4.08 -9.57
N TRP A 125 -2.09 4.00 -9.43
CA TRP A 125 -2.76 2.77 -9.01
C TRP A 125 -3.68 2.20 -10.10
N LEU A 126 -3.56 2.68 -11.30
CA LEU A 126 -4.30 2.15 -12.45
C LEU A 126 -3.36 1.62 -13.52
#